data_d7e5fac9322013a8c171eef445ed3c3b
#
_entry.id   d7e5fac9322013a8c171eef445ed3c3b
#
_cell.length_a   1.000
_cell.length_b   1.000
_cell.length_c   1.000
_cell.angle_alpha   90.00
_cell.angle_beta   90.00
_cell.angle_gamma   90.00
#
_symmetry.space_group_name_H-M   'P 1'
#
loop_
_entity.id
_entity.type
_entity.pdbx_description
1 polymer ?
#
loop_
_entity_poly.entity_id
_entity_poly.type
_entity_poly.pdbx_seq_one_letter_code
_entity_poly.pdbx_strand_id
1 'polypeptide(L)'
;MSFVNYLINGVSLGSVYAIIALGYTMVYGIAKMLNFAHGDVIMIGSYVVFVATGSMGLPPLAGVLLAVVVCTVLGVVIERVAYKPLRAASPLAVLITAIGVSYLLQNLALLIFGADTKSFQSVVTLPALRLADGQLTVTGETIVTIITCIIIMAGLVIFINRSKAGQAMLAVSEDKGAATLMGINVNGTIALTFAIGSALAAIVGVLLCSAYPSLTPYTGSMPGIKAFVAAVFGGIGSIPGAFIGGILLGVIEILSKAYISSQLSDAIVFSVLIVVLLVKPTGILGKQIREKV
;
A
#
# COMPACT_ATOMS: atom_id res chain seq x y z
N MET A 1 17.14 -2.72 -25.91
CA MET A 1 17.53 -2.36 -24.53
C MET A 1 16.51 -1.50 -23.81
N SER A 2 15.90 -0.48 -24.45
CA SER A 2 14.88 0.37 -23.81
C SER A 2 13.66 -0.39 -23.24
N PHE A 3 13.16 -1.42 -23.93
CA PHE A 3 12.04 -2.24 -23.43
C PHE A 3 12.35 -2.94 -22.11
N VAL A 4 13.55 -3.49 -21.94
CA VAL A 4 13.98 -4.14 -20.69
C VAL A 4 14.08 -3.12 -19.55
N ASN A 5 14.58 -1.91 -19.83
CA ASN A 5 14.59 -0.81 -18.85
C ASN A 5 13.16 -0.44 -18.42
N TYR A 6 12.21 -0.35 -19.35
CA TYR A 6 10.81 -0.07 -19.02
C TYR A 6 10.19 -1.20 -18.19
N LEU A 7 10.49 -2.47 -18.50
CA LEU A 7 10.02 -3.60 -17.69
C LEU A 7 10.56 -3.55 -16.25
N ILE A 8 11.86 -3.29 -16.08
CA ILE A 8 12.48 -3.18 -14.75
C ILE A 8 11.85 -2.03 -13.95
N ASN A 9 11.68 -0.85 -14.57
CA ASN A 9 11.03 0.28 -13.95
C ASN A 9 9.55 -0.01 -13.65
N GLY A 10 8.87 -0.75 -14.53
CA GLY A 10 7.50 -1.20 -14.33
C GLY A 10 7.37 -2.16 -13.15
N VAL A 11 8.30 -3.10 -13.00
CA VAL A 11 8.37 -4.00 -11.84
C VAL A 11 8.68 -3.22 -10.57
N SER A 12 9.57 -2.22 -10.63
CA SER A 12 9.87 -1.36 -9.48
C SER A 12 8.64 -0.58 -9.00
N LEU A 13 7.96 0.13 -9.91
CA LEU A 13 6.73 0.86 -9.59
C LEU A 13 5.62 -0.11 -9.15
N GLY A 14 5.51 -1.24 -9.82
CA GLY A 14 4.58 -2.31 -9.47
C GLY A 14 4.85 -2.90 -8.09
N SER A 15 6.11 -2.97 -7.65
CA SER A 15 6.47 -3.39 -6.30
C SER A 15 5.97 -2.40 -5.25
N VAL A 16 6.03 -1.10 -5.51
CA VAL A 16 5.43 -0.08 -4.65
C VAL A 16 3.91 -0.31 -4.55
N TYR A 17 3.23 -0.44 -5.68
CA TYR A 17 1.78 -0.72 -5.71
C TYR A 17 1.42 -2.04 -5.04
N ALA A 18 2.25 -3.07 -5.20
CA ALA A 18 2.03 -4.36 -4.57
C ALA A 18 2.07 -4.26 -3.04
N ILE A 19 3.04 -3.55 -2.46
CA ILE A 19 3.11 -3.39 -0.99
C ILE A 19 1.89 -2.61 -0.47
N ILE A 20 1.48 -1.55 -1.15
CA ILE A 20 0.27 -0.80 -0.78
C ILE A 20 -0.98 -1.70 -0.90
N ALA A 21 -1.10 -2.44 -2.01
CA ALA A 21 -2.21 -3.34 -2.27
C ALA A 21 -2.28 -4.48 -1.24
N LEU A 22 -1.14 -4.95 -0.72
CA LEU A 22 -1.09 -5.89 0.40
C LEU A 22 -1.72 -5.29 1.66
N GLY A 23 -1.44 -4.02 1.98
CA GLY A 23 -2.08 -3.31 3.08
C GLY A 23 -3.61 -3.23 2.92
N TYR A 24 -4.10 -2.82 1.74
CA TYR A 24 -5.53 -2.80 1.43
C TYR A 24 -6.18 -4.18 1.54
N THR A 25 -5.54 -5.18 0.94
CA THR A 25 -6.05 -6.56 0.90
C THR A 25 -6.13 -7.17 2.29
N MET A 26 -5.17 -6.90 3.18
CA MET A 26 -5.23 -7.35 4.56
C MET A 26 -6.40 -6.71 5.31
N VAL A 27 -6.53 -5.38 5.24
CA VAL A 27 -7.59 -4.67 5.95
C VAL A 27 -8.96 -5.10 5.42
N TYR A 28 -9.18 -5.09 4.11
CA TYR A 28 -10.45 -5.51 3.53
C TYR A 28 -10.72 -7.01 3.74
N GLY A 29 -9.72 -7.87 3.55
CA GLY A 29 -9.88 -9.31 3.71
C GLY A 29 -10.37 -9.70 5.10
N ILE A 30 -9.89 -9.02 6.14
CA ILE A 30 -10.14 -9.36 7.54
C ILE A 30 -11.25 -8.51 8.16
N ALA A 31 -11.18 -7.19 8.01
CA ALA A 31 -12.19 -6.28 8.58
C ALA A 31 -13.44 -6.15 7.72
N LYS A 32 -13.37 -6.46 6.41
CA LYS A 32 -14.40 -6.22 5.39
C LYS A 32 -14.75 -4.73 5.24
N MET A 33 -13.78 -3.86 5.45
CA MET A 33 -13.90 -2.41 5.39
C MET A 33 -12.85 -1.83 4.46
N LEU A 34 -13.24 -0.87 3.61
CA LEU A 34 -12.32 -0.12 2.75
C LEU A 34 -11.67 1.00 3.55
N ASN A 35 -10.35 1.12 3.47
CA ASN A 35 -9.59 2.17 4.15
C ASN A 35 -8.95 3.13 3.12
N PHE A 36 -9.70 4.12 2.62
CA PHE A 36 -9.14 5.10 1.68
C PHE A 36 -8.09 6.04 2.30
N ALA A 37 -8.08 6.18 3.63
CA ALA A 37 -7.02 6.92 4.32
C ALA A 37 -5.65 6.23 4.27
N HIS A 38 -5.56 5.00 3.74
CA HIS A 38 -4.30 4.25 3.66
C HIS A 38 -3.23 4.98 2.83
N GLY A 39 -3.64 5.66 1.73
CA GLY A 39 -2.76 6.52 0.94
C GLY A 39 -2.19 7.68 1.76
N ASP A 40 -2.98 8.26 2.65
CA ASP A 40 -2.52 9.38 3.48
C ASP A 40 -1.60 8.94 4.62
N VAL A 41 -1.71 7.68 5.07
CA VAL A 41 -0.71 7.10 5.98
C VAL A 41 0.65 6.97 5.28
N ILE A 42 0.69 6.70 3.96
CA ILE A 42 1.93 6.72 3.16
C ILE A 42 2.56 8.11 3.20
N MET A 43 1.76 9.15 2.97
CA MET A 43 2.19 10.54 3.06
C MET A 43 2.75 10.88 4.44
N ILE A 44 2.03 10.54 5.52
CA ILE A 44 2.50 10.78 6.90
C ILE A 44 3.84 10.07 7.16
N GLY A 45 3.99 8.81 6.72
CA GLY A 45 5.25 8.08 6.84
C GLY A 45 6.41 8.81 6.16
N SER A 46 6.18 9.34 4.96
CA SER A 46 7.18 10.13 4.23
C SER A 46 7.53 11.44 4.97
N TYR A 47 6.55 12.17 5.51
CA TYR A 47 6.80 13.37 6.30
C TYR A 47 7.56 13.08 7.59
N VAL A 48 7.27 11.97 8.28
CA VAL A 48 8.01 11.58 9.49
C VAL A 48 9.49 11.35 9.14
N VAL A 49 9.82 10.65 8.06
CA VAL A 49 11.21 10.47 7.64
C VAL A 49 11.83 11.80 7.23
N PHE A 50 11.11 12.64 6.48
CA PHE A 50 11.58 13.97 6.09
C PHE A 50 11.98 14.83 7.31
N VAL A 51 11.14 14.85 8.35
CA VAL A 51 11.43 15.58 9.60
C VAL A 51 12.57 14.92 10.38
N ALA A 52 12.54 13.59 10.48
CA ALA A 52 13.55 12.86 11.24
C ALA A 52 14.96 13.05 10.66
N THR A 53 15.10 12.99 9.32
CA THR A 53 16.41 13.12 8.68
C THR A 53 16.81 14.58 8.46
N GLY A 54 15.85 15.46 8.08
CA GLY A 54 16.15 16.85 7.75
C GLY A 54 16.25 17.76 8.97
N SER A 55 15.28 17.68 9.89
CA SER A 55 15.21 18.60 11.05
C SER A 55 15.86 18.03 12.31
N MET A 56 15.73 16.71 12.54
CA MET A 56 16.29 16.08 13.75
C MET A 56 17.70 15.51 13.53
N GLY A 57 18.20 15.48 12.28
CA GLY A 57 19.53 14.97 11.95
C GLY A 57 19.71 13.47 12.23
N LEU A 58 18.62 12.70 12.31
CA LEU A 58 18.70 11.27 12.57
C LEU A 58 19.23 10.50 11.34
N PRO A 59 19.95 9.41 11.56
CA PRO A 59 20.38 8.56 10.46
C PRO A 59 19.15 7.99 9.73
N PRO A 60 19.23 7.79 8.39
CA PRO A 60 18.09 7.39 7.56
C PRO A 60 17.33 6.18 8.10
N LEU A 61 18.04 5.16 8.57
CA LEU A 61 17.42 3.95 9.13
C LEU A 61 16.58 4.25 10.38
N ALA A 62 17.07 5.13 11.27
CA ALA A 62 16.31 5.53 12.45
C ALA A 62 15.05 6.32 12.07
N GLY A 63 15.14 7.17 11.04
CA GLY A 63 13.98 7.87 10.48
C GLY A 63 12.92 6.91 9.94
N VAL A 64 13.32 5.86 9.22
CA VAL A 64 12.42 4.81 8.73
C VAL A 64 11.75 4.06 9.88
N LEU A 65 12.52 3.64 10.90
CA LEU A 65 11.96 2.95 12.07
C LEU A 65 10.97 3.84 12.82
N LEU A 66 11.29 5.12 12.99
CA LEU A 66 10.37 6.09 13.60
C LEU A 66 9.08 6.22 12.79
N ALA A 67 9.16 6.31 11.45
CA ALA A 67 8.00 6.37 10.58
C ALA A 67 7.12 5.12 10.71
N VAL A 68 7.73 3.94 10.76
CA VAL A 68 7.00 2.68 10.95
C VAL A 68 6.25 2.69 12.28
N VAL A 69 6.90 3.12 13.38
CA VAL A 69 6.25 3.20 14.69
C VAL A 69 5.10 4.22 14.69
N VAL A 70 5.35 5.43 14.20
CA VAL A 70 4.33 6.50 14.15
C VAL A 70 3.13 6.08 13.30
N CYS A 71 3.36 5.54 12.10
CA CYS A 71 2.28 5.09 11.22
C CYS A 71 1.53 3.89 11.81
N THR A 72 2.22 2.97 12.48
CA THR A 72 1.58 1.84 13.18
C THR A 72 0.62 2.34 14.26
N VAL A 73 1.07 3.27 15.10
CA VAL A 73 0.22 3.90 16.12
C VAL A 73 -0.94 4.65 15.47
N LEU A 74 -0.67 5.44 14.43
CA LEU A 74 -1.71 6.16 13.68
C LEU A 74 -2.76 5.20 13.11
N GLY A 75 -2.36 4.06 12.54
CA GLY A 75 -3.27 3.04 12.02
C GLY A 75 -4.18 2.47 13.09
N VAL A 76 -3.65 2.18 14.28
CA VAL A 76 -4.45 1.74 15.45
C VAL A 76 -5.41 2.84 15.91
N VAL A 77 -4.98 4.09 15.93
CA VAL A 77 -5.83 5.24 16.30
C VAL A 77 -6.97 5.39 15.29
N ILE A 78 -6.67 5.38 14.00
CA ILE A 78 -7.68 5.45 12.93
C ILE A 78 -8.69 4.31 13.07
N GLU A 79 -8.22 3.08 13.31
CA GLU A 79 -9.11 1.95 13.53
C GLU A 79 -10.02 2.17 14.73
N ARG A 80 -9.47 2.53 15.87
CA ARG A 80 -10.23 2.66 17.12
C ARG A 80 -11.23 3.82 17.11
N VAL A 81 -10.83 4.95 16.55
CA VAL A 81 -11.64 6.19 16.57
C VAL A 81 -12.63 6.25 15.42
N ALA A 82 -12.19 5.91 14.20
CA ALA A 82 -13.02 6.08 13.01
C ALA A 82 -13.73 4.79 12.58
N TYR A 83 -13.06 3.63 12.60
CA TYR A 83 -13.65 2.41 12.02
C TYR A 83 -14.36 1.51 13.04
N LYS A 84 -13.83 1.38 14.25
CA LYS A 84 -14.43 0.50 15.26
C LYS A 84 -15.90 0.87 15.60
N PRO A 85 -16.29 2.16 15.73
CA PRO A 85 -17.67 2.54 15.98
C PRO A 85 -18.62 2.20 14.82
N LEU A 86 -18.08 2.11 13.59
CA LEU A 86 -18.87 1.91 12.37
C LEU A 86 -18.94 0.46 11.89
N ARG A 87 -18.48 -0.50 12.67
CA ARG A 87 -18.45 -1.92 12.26
C ARG A 87 -19.83 -2.54 12.03
N ALA A 88 -20.88 -1.98 12.68
CA ALA A 88 -22.28 -2.36 12.47
C ALA A 88 -23.03 -1.40 11.54
N ALA A 89 -22.38 -0.35 11.05
CA ALA A 89 -22.98 0.64 10.15
C ALA A 89 -23.01 0.15 8.69
N SER A 90 -23.75 0.87 7.85
CA SER A 90 -23.79 0.58 6.42
C SER A 90 -22.42 0.75 5.76
N PRO A 91 -22.11 -0.01 4.68
CA PRO A 91 -20.85 0.15 3.94
C PRO A 91 -20.62 1.58 3.44
N LEU A 92 -21.70 2.31 3.14
CA LEU A 92 -21.64 3.71 2.71
C LEU A 92 -21.14 4.63 3.84
N ALA A 93 -21.59 4.43 5.08
CA ALA A 93 -21.11 5.20 6.23
C ALA A 93 -19.61 4.99 6.47
N VAL A 94 -19.15 3.76 6.35
CA VAL A 94 -17.71 3.42 6.45
C VAL A 94 -16.90 4.11 5.34
N LEU A 95 -17.41 4.10 4.11
CA LEU A 95 -16.78 4.73 2.95
C LEU A 95 -16.66 6.25 3.16
N ILE A 96 -17.72 6.92 3.55
CA ILE A 96 -17.73 8.37 3.81
C ILE A 96 -16.74 8.72 4.93
N THR A 97 -16.72 7.93 5.99
CA THR A 97 -15.78 8.13 7.10
C THR A 97 -14.32 7.94 6.63
N ALA A 98 -14.04 6.94 5.80
CA ALA A 98 -12.70 6.73 5.24
C ALA A 98 -12.23 7.95 4.44
N ILE A 99 -13.11 8.53 3.62
CA ILE A 99 -12.83 9.76 2.86
C ILE A 99 -12.64 10.94 3.82
N GLY A 100 -13.46 11.05 4.86
CA GLY A 100 -13.34 12.10 5.87
C GLY A 100 -12.01 12.04 6.61
N VAL A 101 -11.55 10.86 7.01
CA VAL A 101 -10.23 10.66 7.63
C VAL A 101 -9.11 11.03 6.66
N SER A 102 -9.23 10.65 5.38
CA SER A 102 -8.27 11.02 4.33
C SER A 102 -8.11 12.54 4.24
N TYR A 103 -9.21 13.27 4.06
CA TYR A 103 -9.18 14.74 4.01
C TYR A 103 -8.68 15.38 5.31
N LEU A 104 -9.01 14.81 6.47
CA LEU A 104 -8.46 15.28 7.75
C LEU A 104 -6.94 15.20 7.76
N LEU A 105 -6.36 14.06 7.39
CA LEU A 105 -4.91 13.88 7.37
C LEU A 105 -4.22 14.81 6.36
N GLN A 106 -4.80 14.98 5.16
CA GLN A 106 -4.28 15.89 4.14
C GLN A 106 -4.29 17.35 4.64
N ASN A 107 -5.40 17.80 5.22
CA ASN A 107 -5.50 19.17 5.72
C ASN A 107 -4.61 19.41 6.94
N LEU A 108 -4.44 18.42 7.84
CA LEU A 108 -3.47 18.52 8.92
C LEU A 108 -2.04 18.63 8.38
N ALA A 109 -1.70 17.85 7.35
CA ALA A 109 -0.40 17.96 6.70
C ALA A 109 -0.19 19.32 6.02
N LEU A 110 -1.22 19.87 5.36
CA LEU A 110 -1.19 21.24 4.81
C LEU A 110 -0.96 22.31 5.87
N LEU A 111 -1.61 22.21 7.03
CA LEU A 111 -1.45 23.16 8.13
C LEU A 111 -0.06 23.08 8.76
N ILE A 112 0.51 21.89 8.90
CA ILE A 112 1.79 21.67 9.57
C ILE A 112 2.98 21.95 8.63
N PHE A 113 2.92 21.47 7.39
CA PHE A 113 4.04 21.48 6.45
C PHE A 113 3.91 22.51 5.31
N GLY A 114 2.71 23.09 5.14
CA GLY A 114 2.39 23.98 4.04
C GLY A 114 2.07 23.23 2.74
N ALA A 115 1.71 24.00 1.70
CA ALA A 115 1.35 23.45 0.38
C ALA A 115 2.54 23.21 -0.55
N ASP A 116 3.71 23.78 -0.21
CA ASP A 116 4.90 23.70 -1.04
C ASP A 116 5.45 22.29 -1.14
N THR A 117 5.89 21.93 -2.34
CA THR A 117 6.59 20.66 -2.56
C THR A 117 7.93 20.68 -1.82
N LYS A 118 8.14 19.69 -0.93
CA LYS A 118 9.41 19.49 -0.24
C LYS A 118 10.28 18.51 -1.02
N SER A 119 11.58 18.81 -1.12
CA SER A 119 12.55 17.88 -1.70
C SER A 119 12.87 16.79 -0.67
N PHE A 120 12.58 15.54 -1.02
CA PHE A 120 12.88 14.39 -0.18
C PHE A 120 14.26 13.85 -0.50
N GLN A 121 15.12 13.74 0.52
CA GLN A 121 16.42 13.14 0.36
C GLN A 121 16.29 11.60 0.38
N SER A 122 16.77 10.93 -0.69
CA SER A 122 16.72 9.47 -0.77
C SER A 122 17.41 8.82 0.44
N VAL A 123 16.73 7.87 1.03
CA VAL A 123 17.26 7.03 2.13
C VAL A 123 18.15 5.93 1.59
N VAL A 124 18.01 5.63 0.29
CA VAL A 124 18.76 4.58 -0.39
C VAL A 124 20.07 5.14 -0.92
N THR A 125 21.19 4.62 -0.43
CA THR A 125 22.56 5.05 -0.80
C THR A 125 23.23 4.10 -1.78
N LEU A 126 22.54 3.06 -2.26
CA LEU A 126 23.12 2.09 -3.20
C LEU A 126 23.38 2.73 -4.57
N PRO A 127 24.57 2.52 -5.15
CA PRO A 127 24.87 3.03 -6.48
C PRO A 127 24.02 2.31 -7.54
N ALA A 128 23.78 2.98 -8.66
CA ALA A 128 23.12 2.38 -9.79
C ALA A 128 24.01 1.30 -10.43
N LEU A 129 23.43 0.14 -10.70
CA LEU A 129 24.09 -0.92 -11.45
C LEU A 129 23.98 -0.64 -12.95
N ARG A 130 25.13 -0.57 -13.60
CA ARG A 130 25.25 -0.41 -15.07
C ARG A 130 25.66 -1.74 -15.68
N LEU A 131 24.76 -2.32 -16.45
CA LEU A 131 24.93 -3.59 -17.14
C LEU A 131 24.96 -3.37 -18.66
N ALA A 132 25.52 -4.33 -19.40
CA ALA A 132 25.58 -4.29 -20.87
C ALA A 132 26.20 -2.98 -21.39
N ASP A 133 27.45 -2.67 -20.98
CA ASP A 133 28.21 -1.48 -21.39
C ASP A 133 27.45 -0.16 -21.17
N GLY A 134 26.67 -0.06 -20.09
CA GLY A 134 25.91 1.13 -19.71
C GLY A 134 24.55 1.28 -20.40
N GLN A 135 24.15 0.34 -21.26
CA GLN A 135 22.86 0.39 -21.94
C GLN A 135 21.66 0.02 -21.02
N LEU A 136 21.93 -0.72 -19.93
CA LEU A 136 20.97 -1.08 -18.92
C LEU A 136 21.40 -0.47 -17.58
N THR A 137 20.62 0.51 -17.09
CA THR A 137 20.87 1.16 -15.80
C THR A 137 19.74 0.82 -14.84
N VAL A 138 20.06 0.15 -13.74
CA VAL A 138 19.13 -0.17 -12.65
C VAL A 138 19.52 0.68 -11.45
N THR A 139 18.66 1.57 -11.03
CA THR A 139 18.93 2.44 -9.87
C THR A 139 18.94 1.66 -8.56
N GLY A 140 19.67 2.13 -7.55
CA GLY A 140 19.71 1.51 -6.23
C GLY A 140 18.33 1.44 -5.59
N GLU A 141 17.50 2.49 -5.79
CA GLU A 141 16.12 2.54 -5.31
C GLU A 141 15.27 1.43 -5.91
N THR A 142 15.42 1.15 -7.20
CA THR A 142 14.73 0.05 -7.89
C THR A 142 15.06 -1.30 -7.26
N ILE A 143 16.33 -1.56 -7.01
CA ILE A 143 16.79 -2.82 -6.41
C ILE A 143 16.23 -2.98 -5.00
N VAL A 144 16.38 -1.95 -4.16
CA VAL A 144 15.86 -1.97 -2.78
C VAL A 144 14.36 -2.15 -2.77
N THR A 145 13.62 -1.47 -3.65
CA THR A 145 12.16 -1.56 -3.72
C THR A 145 11.71 -2.99 -4.06
N ILE A 146 12.30 -3.61 -5.07
CA ILE A 146 11.94 -4.97 -5.49
C ILE A 146 12.29 -5.98 -4.38
N ILE A 147 13.48 -5.89 -3.80
CA ILE A 147 13.91 -6.79 -2.72
C ILE A 147 12.98 -6.63 -1.50
N THR A 148 12.71 -5.39 -1.09
CA THR A 148 11.81 -5.10 0.05
C THR A 148 10.41 -5.66 -0.21
N CYS A 149 9.89 -5.52 -1.43
CA CYS A 149 8.60 -6.07 -1.82
C CYS A 149 8.54 -7.60 -1.68
N ILE A 150 9.58 -8.30 -2.16
CA ILE A 150 9.67 -9.77 -2.06
C ILE A 150 9.76 -10.20 -0.59
N ILE A 151 10.59 -9.52 0.21
CA ILE A 151 10.73 -9.82 1.65
C ILE A 151 9.40 -9.61 2.38
N ILE A 152 8.71 -8.49 2.14
CA ILE A 152 7.41 -8.20 2.75
C ILE A 152 6.38 -9.26 2.34
N MET A 153 6.30 -9.59 1.04
CA MET A 153 5.36 -10.60 0.55
C MET A 153 5.63 -11.97 1.23
N ALA A 154 6.87 -12.43 1.23
CA ALA A 154 7.25 -13.68 1.86
C ALA A 154 6.96 -13.65 3.38
N GLY A 155 7.35 -12.57 4.04
CA GLY A 155 7.12 -12.35 5.47
C GLY A 155 5.62 -12.37 5.83
N LEU A 156 4.77 -11.71 5.06
CA LEU A 156 3.31 -11.71 5.29
C LEU A 156 2.70 -13.09 5.07
N VAL A 157 3.10 -13.80 4.02
CA VAL A 157 2.59 -15.16 3.77
C VAL A 157 2.99 -16.10 4.90
N ILE A 158 4.24 -16.06 5.35
CA ILE A 158 4.71 -16.86 6.48
C ILE A 158 3.98 -16.46 7.78
N PHE A 159 3.86 -15.16 8.04
CA PHE A 159 3.18 -14.63 9.23
C PHE A 159 1.73 -15.12 9.29
N ILE A 160 0.97 -14.97 8.21
CA ILE A 160 -0.44 -15.35 8.18
C ILE A 160 -0.62 -16.86 8.31
N ASN A 161 0.21 -17.66 7.65
CA ASN A 161 0.05 -19.11 7.64
C ASN A 161 0.66 -19.82 8.86
N ARG A 162 1.66 -19.22 9.52
CA ARG A 162 2.43 -19.88 10.58
C ARG A 162 2.24 -19.27 11.97
N SER A 163 1.84 -17.99 12.08
CA SER A 163 1.68 -17.35 13.40
C SER A 163 0.27 -17.53 13.95
N LYS A 164 0.12 -17.59 15.28
CA LYS A 164 -1.17 -17.59 15.96
C LYS A 164 -2.02 -16.37 15.62
N ALA A 165 -1.38 -15.19 15.50
CA ALA A 165 -2.05 -13.95 15.12
C ALA A 165 -2.56 -14.00 13.66
N GLY A 166 -1.76 -14.54 12.74
CA GLY A 166 -2.18 -14.74 11.35
C GLY A 166 -3.34 -15.71 11.20
N GLN A 167 -3.30 -16.83 11.94
CA GLN A 167 -4.41 -17.79 11.97
C GLN A 167 -5.68 -17.16 12.57
N ALA A 168 -5.56 -16.34 13.62
CA ALA A 168 -6.69 -15.58 14.15
C ALA A 168 -7.25 -14.60 13.10
N MET A 169 -6.39 -13.94 12.28
CA MET A 169 -6.81 -13.09 11.18
C MET A 169 -7.61 -13.90 10.14
N LEU A 170 -7.15 -15.09 9.76
CA LEU A 170 -7.87 -15.97 8.84
C LEU A 170 -9.24 -16.38 9.40
N ALA A 171 -9.29 -16.80 10.65
CA ALA A 171 -10.55 -17.17 11.31
C ALA A 171 -11.55 -16.00 11.34
N VAL A 172 -11.10 -14.79 11.69
CA VAL A 172 -11.93 -13.56 11.70
C VAL A 172 -12.39 -13.18 10.29
N SER A 173 -11.59 -13.48 9.26
CA SER A 173 -11.95 -13.18 7.86
C SER A 173 -13.09 -14.07 7.34
N GLU A 174 -13.18 -15.32 7.84
CA GLU A 174 -14.21 -16.29 7.46
C GLU A 174 -15.53 -16.03 8.23
N ASP A 175 -15.45 -15.97 9.56
CA ASP A 175 -16.63 -15.70 10.41
C ASP A 175 -16.22 -15.05 11.73
N LYS A 176 -16.64 -13.79 11.92
CA LYS A 176 -16.38 -13.04 13.17
C LYS A 176 -17.09 -13.62 14.39
N GLY A 177 -18.29 -14.16 14.20
CA GLY A 177 -19.10 -14.77 15.27
C GLY A 177 -18.46 -16.06 15.75
N ALA A 178 -18.18 -16.98 14.83
CA ALA A 178 -17.51 -18.23 15.14
C ALA A 178 -16.12 -18.01 15.77
N ALA A 179 -15.34 -17.04 15.26
CA ALA A 179 -14.05 -16.68 15.84
C ALA A 179 -14.18 -16.21 17.30
N THR A 180 -15.22 -15.43 17.62
CA THR A 180 -15.49 -14.98 19.00
C THR A 180 -15.83 -16.16 19.90
N LEU A 181 -16.66 -17.10 19.44
CA LEU A 181 -17.00 -18.32 20.20
C LEU A 181 -15.78 -19.21 20.49
N MET A 182 -14.79 -19.19 19.59
CA MET A 182 -13.50 -19.89 19.77
C MET A 182 -12.51 -19.11 20.66
N GLY A 183 -12.93 -18.00 21.27
CA GLY A 183 -12.10 -17.19 22.17
C GLY A 183 -11.14 -16.23 21.48
N ILE A 184 -11.28 -15.99 20.16
CA ILE A 184 -10.43 -15.04 19.43
C ILE A 184 -10.90 -13.61 19.70
N ASN A 185 -9.97 -12.74 20.09
CA ASN A 185 -10.24 -11.33 20.26
C ASN A 185 -10.34 -10.63 18.88
N VAL A 186 -11.56 -10.61 18.30
CA VAL A 186 -11.84 -10.00 16.99
C VAL A 186 -11.41 -8.53 16.93
N ASN A 187 -11.63 -7.77 18.01
CA ASN A 187 -11.25 -6.35 18.06
C ASN A 187 -9.74 -6.16 17.98
N GLY A 188 -8.99 -6.96 18.76
CA GLY A 188 -7.53 -6.93 18.73
C GLY A 188 -6.96 -7.39 17.39
N THR A 189 -7.57 -8.40 16.78
CA THR A 189 -7.16 -8.91 15.45
C THR A 189 -7.35 -7.87 14.36
N ILE A 190 -8.48 -7.16 14.35
CA ILE A 190 -8.72 -6.09 13.37
C ILE A 190 -7.75 -4.91 13.60
N ALA A 191 -7.55 -4.48 14.86
CA ALA A 191 -6.59 -3.42 15.17
C ALA A 191 -5.16 -3.79 14.75
N LEU A 192 -4.74 -5.05 14.95
CA LEU A 192 -3.44 -5.55 14.49
C LEU A 192 -3.33 -5.52 12.95
N THR A 193 -4.41 -5.79 12.24
CA THR A 193 -4.45 -5.71 10.77
C THR A 193 -4.20 -4.28 10.28
N PHE A 194 -4.84 -3.29 10.91
CA PHE A 194 -4.61 -1.88 10.61
C PHE A 194 -3.18 -1.45 10.98
N ALA A 195 -2.64 -1.94 12.10
CA ALA A 195 -1.28 -1.69 12.50
C ALA A 195 -0.26 -2.18 11.45
N ILE A 196 -0.40 -3.42 11.00
CA ILE A 196 0.49 -4.00 9.97
C ILE A 196 0.33 -3.24 8.65
N GLY A 197 -0.90 -2.99 8.18
CA GLY A 197 -1.14 -2.22 6.96
C GLY A 197 -0.49 -0.85 7.01
N SER A 198 -0.61 -0.13 8.13
CA SER A 198 -0.01 1.19 8.31
C SER A 198 1.52 1.16 8.43
N ALA A 199 2.09 0.10 9.01
CA ALA A 199 3.53 -0.13 8.99
C ALA A 199 4.06 -0.31 7.57
N LEU A 200 3.34 -1.07 6.74
CA LEU A 200 3.67 -1.22 5.32
C LEU A 200 3.56 0.10 4.55
N ALA A 201 2.52 0.90 4.84
CA ALA A 201 2.34 2.22 4.26
C ALA A 201 3.54 3.14 4.54
N ALA A 202 4.10 3.12 5.75
CA ALA A 202 5.30 3.87 6.09
C ALA A 202 6.51 3.46 5.25
N ILE A 203 6.74 2.17 5.11
CA ILE A 203 7.85 1.64 4.30
C ILE A 203 7.69 2.08 2.83
N VAL A 204 6.47 1.96 2.30
CA VAL A 204 6.18 2.40 0.92
C VAL A 204 6.40 3.90 0.75
N GLY A 205 5.99 4.72 1.71
CA GLY A 205 6.19 6.17 1.66
C GLY A 205 7.66 6.53 1.47
N VAL A 206 8.54 5.84 2.20
CA VAL A 206 9.99 6.03 2.07
C VAL A 206 10.50 5.58 0.71
N LEU A 207 10.09 4.40 0.23
CA LEU A 207 10.53 3.88 -1.07
C LEU A 207 10.04 4.76 -2.23
N LEU A 208 8.78 5.19 -2.17
CA LEU A 208 8.17 6.06 -3.16
C LEU A 208 8.88 7.42 -3.25
N CYS A 209 9.09 8.08 -2.11
CA CYS A 209 9.76 9.37 -2.07
C CYS A 209 11.27 9.28 -2.34
N SER A 210 11.90 8.12 -2.09
CA SER A 210 13.29 7.88 -2.51
C SER A 210 13.41 7.77 -4.04
N ALA A 211 12.45 7.12 -4.69
CA ALA A 211 12.41 7.00 -6.15
C ALA A 211 11.93 8.29 -6.84
N TYR A 212 11.00 9.00 -6.23
CA TYR A 212 10.42 10.24 -6.72
C TYR A 212 10.56 11.33 -5.64
N PRO A 213 11.63 12.14 -5.65
CA PRO A 213 12.03 13.02 -4.54
C PRO A 213 11.14 14.27 -4.41
N SER A 214 9.84 14.10 -4.48
CA SER A 214 8.84 15.15 -4.30
C SER A 214 7.83 14.75 -3.23
N LEU A 215 7.76 15.53 -2.16
CA LEU A 215 6.85 15.28 -1.06
C LEU A 215 5.86 16.44 -0.93
N THR A 216 4.58 16.12 -1.04
CA THR A 216 3.46 17.04 -0.88
C THR A 216 2.40 16.43 0.03
N PRO A 217 1.45 17.20 0.59
CA PRO A 217 0.34 16.67 1.35
C PRO A 217 -0.58 15.68 0.58
N TYR A 218 -0.39 15.57 -0.73
CA TYR A 218 -1.16 14.68 -1.61
C TYR A 218 -0.35 13.52 -2.18
N THR A 219 0.92 13.35 -1.77
CA THR A 219 1.84 12.35 -2.35
C THR A 219 1.30 10.91 -2.29
N GLY A 220 0.50 10.57 -1.29
CA GLY A 220 -0.05 9.22 -1.14
C GLY A 220 -1.39 8.98 -1.87
N SER A 221 -2.07 10.04 -2.33
CA SER A 221 -3.44 9.94 -2.86
C SER A 221 -3.53 9.10 -4.12
N MET A 222 -2.83 9.47 -5.19
CA MET A 222 -2.86 8.74 -6.47
C MET A 222 -2.25 7.34 -6.37
N PRO A 223 -1.06 7.14 -5.75
CA PRO A 223 -0.53 5.80 -5.51
C PRO A 223 -1.48 4.92 -4.68
N GLY A 224 -2.17 5.51 -3.68
CA GLY A 224 -3.17 4.81 -2.88
C GLY A 224 -4.34 4.31 -3.73
N ILE A 225 -4.95 5.17 -4.55
CA ILE A 225 -6.06 4.79 -5.43
C ILE A 225 -5.60 3.71 -6.43
N LYS A 226 -4.45 3.88 -7.09
CA LYS A 226 -3.93 2.89 -8.05
C LYS A 226 -3.63 1.54 -7.38
N ALA A 227 -3.11 1.55 -6.17
CA ALA A 227 -2.86 0.31 -5.45
C ALA A 227 -4.16 -0.36 -4.96
N PHE A 228 -5.20 0.41 -4.64
CA PHE A 228 -6.53 -0.16 -4.43
C PHE A 228 -7.04 -0.85 -5.70
N VAL A 229 -6.90 -0.20 -6.87
CA VAL A 229 -7.17 -0.80 -8.17
C VAL A 229 -6.38 -2.10 -8.37
N ALA A 230 -5.09 -2.10 -8.03
CA ALA A 230 -4.24 -3.28 -8.09
C ALA A 230 -4.72 -4.42 -7.18
N ALA A 231 -5.18 -4.09 -5.96
CA ALA A 231 -5.74 -5.07 -5.04
C ALA A 231 -7.02 -5.71 -5.58
N VAL A 232 -7.92 -4.90 -6.17
CA VAL A 232 -9.16 -5.38 -6.80
C VAL A 232 -8.86 -6.19 -8.05
N PHE A 233 -7.97 -5.71 -8.91
CA PHE A 233 -7.50 -6.40 -10.12
C PHE A 233 -6.90 -7.77 -9.80
N GLY A 234 -6.06 -7.85 -8.77
CA GLY A 234 -5.45 -9.10 -8.31
C GLY A 234 -6.43 -10.06 -7.63
N GLY A 235 -7.51 -9.52 -7.06
CA GLY A 235 -8.50 -10.24 -6.25
C GLY A 235 -8.38 -9.85 -4.77
N ILE A 236 -9.21 -8.88 -4.36
CA ILE A 236 -9.18 -8.32 -3.01
C ILE A 236 -9.42 -9.41 -1.95
N GLY A 237 -8.59 -9.43 -0.91
CA GLY A 237 -8.57 -10.50 0.11
C GLY A 237 -7.57 -11.63 -0.18
N SER A 238 -6.98 -11.68 -1.38
CA SER A 238 -5.92 -12.62 -1.74
C SER A 238 -4.55 -11.94 -1.72
N ILE A 239 -3.67 -12.30 -0.76
CA ILE A 239 -2.32 -11.71 -0.67
C ILE A 239 -1.51 -11.95 -1.94
N PRO A 240 -1.42 -13.19 -2.50
CA PRO A 240 -0.73 -13.39 -3.77
C PRO A 240 -1.39 -12.62 -4.92
N GLY A 241 -2.73 -12.50 -4.88
CA GLY A 241 -3.48 -11.73 -5.88
C GLY A 241 -3.09 -10.26 -5.88
N ALA A 242 -3.12 -9.61 -4.72
CA ALA A 242 -2.73 -8.20 -4.58
C ALA A 242 -1.28 -7.95 -5.02
N PHE A 243 -0.36 -8.87 -4.70
CA PHE A 243 1.03 -8.79 -5.13
C PHE A 243 1.15 -8.82 -6.66
N ILE A 244 0.56 -9.82 -7.31
CA ILE A 244 0.59 -9.96 -8.78
C ILE A 244 -0.13 -8.78 -9.43
N GLY A 245 -1.28 -8.37 -8.89
CA GLY A 245 -2.03 -7.22 -9.38
C GLY A 245 -1.23 -5.93 -9.34
N GLY A 246 -0.49 -5.70 -8.24
CA GLY A 246 0.41 -4.55 -8.10
C GLY A 246 1.53 -4.53 -9.13
N ILE A 247 2.23 -5.66 -9.29
CA ILE A 247 3.32 -5.79 -10.27
C ILE A 247 2.80 -5.56 -11.69
N LEU A 248 1.71 -6.23 -12.07
CA LEU A 248 1.13 -6.09 -13.41
C LEU A 248 0.69 -4.64 -13.69
N LEU A 249 0.05 -4.00 -12.73
CA LEU A 249 -0.44 -2.64 -12.88
C LEU A 249 0.71 -1.64 -13.06
N GLY A 250 1.81 -1.78 -12.30
CA GLY A 250 3.00 -0.96 -12.48
C GLY A 250 3.67 -1.16 -13.83
N VAL A 251 3.74 -2.40 -14.33
CA VAL A 251 4.24 -2.70 -15.67
C VAL A 251 3.35 -2.07 -16.75
N ILE A 252 2.03 -2.21 -16.63
CA ILE A 252 1.06 -1.62 -17.56
C ILE A 252 1.22 -0.09 -17.57
N GLU A 253 1.34 0.54 -16.42
CA GLU A 253 1.50 1.99 -16.32
C GLU A 253 2.78 2.48 -16.98
N ILE A 254 3.93 1.85 -16.72
CA ILE A 254 5.20 2.26 -17.32
C ILE A 254 5.23 2.02 -18.83
N LEU A 255 4.71 0.89 -19.29
CA LEU A 255 4.60 0.63 -20.74
C LEU A 255 3.65 1.60 -21.43
N SER A 256 2.53 1.95 -20.79
CA SER A 256 1.60 2.96 -21.29
C SER A 256 2.25 4.34 -21.41
N LYS A 257 3.03 4.75 -20.40
CA LYS A 257 3.80 6.00 -20.43
C LYS A 257 4.86 6.01 -21.53
N ALA A 258 5.51 4.88 -21.76
CA ALA A 258 6.62 4.78 -22.72
C ALA A 258 6.17 4.69 -24.17
N TYR A 259 5.07 4.00 -24.46
CA TYR A 259 4.65 3.67 -25.83
C TYR A 259 3.39 4.38 -26.32
N ILE A 260 2.54 4.88 -25.40
CA ILE A 260 1.28 5.50 -25.76
C ILE A 260 1.30 6.98 -25.38
N SER A 261 1.15 7.29 -24.09
CA SER A 261 1.15 8.67 -23.60
C SER A 261 1.27 8.69 -22.06
N SER A 262 2.10 9.58 -21.55
CA SER A 262 2.18 9.82 -20.09
C SER A 262 0.88 10.40 -19.53
N GLN A 263 0.15 11.21 -20.31
CA GLN A 263 -1.13 11.80 -19.87
C GLN A 263 -2.26 10.80 -19.84
N LEU A 264 -2.25 9.79 -20.74
CA LEU A 264 -3.29 8.77 -20.82
C LEU A 264 -2.99 7.53 -19.95
N SER A 265 -1.82 7.46 -19.33
CA SER A 265 -1.41 6.27 -18.56
C SER A 265 -2.39 5.91 -17.45
N ASP A 266 -2.91 6.90 -16.74
CA ASP A 266 -3.89 6.69 -15.66
C ASP A 266 -5.22 6.19 -16.22
N ALA A 267 -5.70 6.77 -17.32
CA ALA A 267 -6.91 6.31 -18.01
C ALA A 267 -6.77 4.85 -18.47
N ILE A 268 -5.61 4.44 -19.00
CA ILE A 268 -5.33 3.06 -19.40
C ILE A 268 -5.36 2.13 -18.20
N VAL A 269 -4.71 2.50 -17.10
CA VAL A 269 -4.69 1.71 -15.85
C VAL A 269 -6.11 1.46 -15.34
N PHE A 270 -6.95 2.49 -15.26
CA PHE A 270 -8.34 2.36 -14.82
C PHE A 270 -9.21 1.60 -15.83
N SER A 271 -8.98 1.77 -17.14
CA SER A 271 -9.67 1.02 -18.17
C SER A 271 -9.37 -0.48 -18.09
N VAL A 272 -8.12 -0.86 -17.85
CA VAL A 272 -7.74 -2.27 -17.64
C VAL A 272 -8.47 -2.86 -16.44
N LEU A 273 -8.61 -2.12 -15.34
CA LEU A 273 -9.41 -2.57 -14.20
C LEU A 273 -10.85 -2.85 -14.63
N ILE A 274 -11.50 -1.90 -15.32
CA ILE A 274 -12.90 -2.04 -15.76
C ILE A 274 -13.05 -3.30 -16.62
N VAL A 275 -12.18 -3.49 -17.60
CA VAL A 275 -12.21 -4.67 -18.48
C VAL A 275 -12.05 -5.97 -17.67
N VAL A 276 -11.11 -6.01 -16.73
CA VAL A 276 -10.90 -7.20 -15.89
C VAL A 276 -12.11 -7.50 -15.02
N LEU A 277 -12.71 -6.48 -14.40
CA LEU A 277 -13.92 -6.68 -13.59
C LEU A 277 -15.14 -7.11 -14.40
N LEU A 278 -15.26 -6.68 -15.64
CA LEU A 278 -16.32 -7.12 -16.54
C LEU A 278 -16.16 -8.61 -16.93
N VAL A 279 -14.91 -9.07 -17.13
CA VAL A 279 -14.61 -10.46 -17.51
C VAL A 279 -14.55 -11.38 -16.28
N LYS A 280 -13.94 -10.90 -15.20
CA LYS A 280 -13.72 -11.66 -13.96
C LYS A 280 -13.93 -10.77 -12.72
N PRO A 281 -15.19 -10.64 -12.25
CA PRO A 281 -15.53 -9.72 -11.15
C PRO A 281 -14.84 -10.02 -9.82
N THR A 282 -14.30 -11.23 -9.64
CA THR A 282 -13.51 -11.58 -8.45
C THR A 282 -12.04 -11.18 -8.54
N GLY A 283 -11.58 -10.61 -9.65
CA GLY A 283 -10.17 -10.39 -9.95
C GLY A 283 -9.43 -11.66 -10.37
N ILE A 284 -8.11 -11.53 -10.65
CA ILE A 284 -7.31 -12.64 -11.25
C ILE A 284 -7.26 -13.87 -10.32
N LEU A 285 -6.97 -13.66 -9.03
CA LEU A 285 -6.81 -14.75 -8.03
C LEU A 285 -7.84 -14.66 -6.89
N GLY A 286 -8.93 -13.92 -7.07
CA GLY A 286 -10.00 -13.84 -6.08
C GLY A 286 -10.80 -15.14 -6.01
N LYS A 287 -11.24 -15.47 -4.80
CA LYS A 287 -12.13 -16.63 -4.55
C LYS A 287 -13.58 -16.17 -4.67
N GLN A 288 -14.42 -16.98 -5.33
CA GLN A 288 -15.87 -16.78 -5.27
C GLN A 288 -16.35 -17.12 -3.87
N ILE A 289 -16.90 -16.13 -3.17
CA ILE A 289 -17.60 -16.36 -1.92
C ILE A 289 -18.97 -16.94 -2.31
N ARG A 290 -19.15 -18.25 -2.14
CA ARG A 290 -20.49 -18.83 -2.21
C ARG A 290 -21.20 -18.48 -0.91
N GLU A 291 -22.24 -17.68 -0.98
CA GLU A 291 -23.15 -17.52 0.16
C GLU A 291 -23.70 -18.90 0.48
N LYS A 292 -23.41 -19.39 1.67
CA LYS A 292 -24.09 -20.57 2.20
C LYS A 292 -25.50 -20.11 2.58
N VAL A 293 -26.46 -20.49 1.76
CA VAL A 293 -27.90 -20.37 2.05
C VAL A 293 -28.22 -21.27 3.22
#